data_7748db762541926a81b835d203eafc29
#
_entry.id   7748db762541926a81b835d203eafc29
#
_cell.length_a   1.000
_cell.length_b   1.000
_cell.length_c   1.000
_cell.angle_alpha   90.00
_cell.angle_beta   90.00
_cell.angle_gamma   90.00
#
_symmetry.space_group_name_H-M   'P 1'
#
loop_
_entity.id
_entity.type
_entity.pdbx_description
1 polymer ?
#
loop_
_entity_poly.entity_id
_entity_poly.type
_entity_poly.pdbx_seq_one_letter_code
_entity_poly.pdbx_strand_id
1 'polypeptide(L)'
;MNDDSAVRRPIRVGISACLLGEAVRFDGGHKRDPFLTETFGAFVEWVPVCPEVECGFGTPREAMRLVRVDNDVRLLTVRTAVDLTDRMAAYTRRRVAQLDAEDLYGYVLKKDSPSCGLERVKIYGTGGVPEKSGRGIFARSLVERFPSLPVEEEGRLSDPRLRENFVERVFAYWRLRGLFSGRWNLGALVEFHTGHKLILMAHSPEAYRQLGRLVARARGVGRKDLERRYTELFMSAMAVIATPRRHANVLQHMAGYFKNLLDAESKAELGAAIDDYRRGLVPLVVPITLLRHHVRVHGVSYLEGQRYLAPHPKELMLRNHV
;
A
#
# COMPACT_ATOMS: atom_id res chain seq x y z
N MET A 1 -17.67 10.67 -14.21
CA MET A 1 -17.17 9.36 -14.69
C MET A 1 -15.83 9.65 -15.34
N ASN A 2 -14.74 9.55 -14.56
CA ASN A 2 -13.41 9.69 -15.15
C ASN A 2 -13.09 8.38 -15.85
N ASP A 3 -13.07 8.46 -17.18
CA ASP A 3 -12.73 7.36 -18.06
C ASP A 3 -11.24 6.98 -17.89
N ASP A 4 -10.97 5.98 -17.05
CA ASP A 4 -9.66 5.32 -16.93
C ASP A 4 -9.44 4.33 -18.10
N SER A 5 -10.13 4.52 -19.24
CA SER A 5 -10.14 3.62 -20.39
C SER A 5 -8.90 3.72 -21.30
N ALA A 6 -7.94 4.61 -21.01
CA ALA A 6 -6.65 4.61 -21.70
C ALA A 6 -5.81 3.41 -21.22
N VAL A 7 -5.73 2.35 -22.06
CA VAL A 7 -4.88 1.15 -21.93
C VAL A 7 -4.60 0.77 -20.47
N ARG A 8 -5.56 0.14 -19.83
CA ARG A 8 -5.44 -0.31 -18.42
C ARG A 8 -4.32 -1.34 -18.34
N ARG A 9 -3.13 -0.89 -17.97
CA ARG A 9 -2.11 -1.82 -17.50
C ARG A 9 -2.67 -2.54 -16.29
N PRO A 10 -2.60 -3.88 -16.22
CA PRO A 10 -3.06 -4.62 -15.05
C PRO A 10 -2.32 -4.14 -13.81
N ILE A 11 -3.03 -4.07 -12.68
CA ILE A 11 -2.41 -3.75 -11.40
C ILE A 11 -1.76 -5.03 -10.87
N ARG A 12 -0.47 -5.22 -11.15
CA ARG A 12 0.27 -6.38 -10.69
C ARG A 12 0.71 -6.22 -9.24
N VAL A 13 0.40 -7.22 -8.42
CA VAL A 13 0.77 -7.23 -7.00
C VAL A 13 1.47 -8.54 -6.67
N GLY A 14 2.70 -8.45 -6.16
CA GLY A 14 3.42 -9.62 -5.69
C GLY A 14 2.76 -10.20 -4.44
N ILE A 15 2.83 -11.52 -4.28
CA ILE A 15 2.21 -12.20 -3.14
C ILE A 15 2.98 -13.46 -2.76
N SER A 16 3.06 -13.75 -1.45
CA SER A 16 3.50 -15.07 -1.00
C SER A 16 2.50 -16.14 -1.47
N ALA A 17 2.92 -17.06 -2.33
CA ALA A 17 2.08 -18.01 -3.05
C ALA A 17 1.13 -18.83 -2.15
N CYS A 18 1.55 -19.16 -0.92
CA CYS A 18 0.71 -19.85 0.07
C CYS A 18 -0.56 -19.07 0.45
N LEU A 19 -0.60 -17.73 0.27
CA LEU A 19 -1.77 -16.90 0.56
C LEU A 19 -2.86 -17.02 -0.52
N LEU A 20 -2.50 -17.49 -1.70
CA LEU A 20 -3.45 -17.81 -2.79
C LEU A 20 -4.04 -19.22 -2.67
N GLY A 21 -3.56 -20.03 -1.73
CA GLY A 21 -3.98 -21.41 -1.56
C GLY A 21 -3.03 -22.45 -2.15
N GLU A 22 -1.85 -22.03 -2.64
CA GLU A 22 -0.84 -22.97 -3.11
C GLU A 22 -0.24 -23.76 -1.94
N ALA A 23 -0.11 -25.09 -2.11
CA ALA A 23 0.38 -26.01 -1.10
C ALA A 23 1.93 -26.00 -1.00
N VAL A 24 2.51 -24.81 -0.78
CA VAL A 24 3.96 -24.54 -0.82
C VAL A 24 4.60 -24.33 0.56
N ARG A 25 3.84 -24.49 1.64
CA ARG A 25 4.39 -24.38 2.99
C ARG A 25 5.26 -25.58 3.35
N PHE A 26 6.06 -25.43 4.40
CA PHE A 26 6.96 -26.50 4.90
C PHE A 26 6.21 -27.79 5.27
N ASP A 27 4.96 -27.67 5.71
CA ASP A 27 4.05 -28.77 6.09
C ASP A 27 3.23 -29.33 4.90
N GLY A 28 3.46 -28.85 3.68
CA GLY A 28 2.66 -29.21 2.51
C GLY A 28 1.28 -28.53 2.44
N GLY A 29 0.98 -27.63 3.37
CA GLY A 29 -0.27 -26.88 3.42
C GLY A 29 -0.19 -25.50 2.75
N HIS A 30 -1.25 -24.71 2.96
CA HIS A 30 -1.36 -23.33 2.52
C HIS A 30 -1.94 -22.42 3.62
N LYS A 31 -2.06 -21.12 3.33
CA LYS A 31 -2.71 -20.11 4.19
C LYS A 31 -3.53 -19.15 3.34
N ARG A 32 -4.42 -19.71 2.51
CA ARG A 32 -5.32 -18.94 1.66
C ARG A 32 -6.04 -17.87 2.48
N ASP A 33 -6.01 -16.63 1.97
CA ASP A 33 -6.67 -15.48 2.56
C ASP A 33 -7.86 -15.07 1.68
N PRO A 34 -9.12 -15.12 2.20
CA PRO A 34 -10.31 -14.81 1.41
C PRO A 34 -10.35 -13.36 0.91
N PHE A 35 -9.89 -12.38 1.70
CA PHE A 35 -9.85 -11.00 1.24
C PHE A 35 -8.94 -10.85 0.01
N LEU A 36 -7.76 -11.47 0.06
CA LEU A 36 -6.82 -11.41 -1.05
C LEU A 36 -7.32 -12.16 -2.28
N THR A 37 -7.91 -13.34 -2.11
CA THR A 37 -8.31 -14.17 -3.25
C THR A 37 -9.67 -13.79 -3.84
N GLU A 38 -10.63 -13.35 -3.05
CA GLU A 38 -12.02 -13.14 -3.49
C GLU A 38 -12.36 -11.66 -3.66
N THR A 39 -11.86 -10.79 -2.76
CA THR A 39 -12.21 -9.37 -2.78
C THR A 39 -11.17 -8.55 -3.55
N PHE A 40 -9.94 -8.49 -3.06
CA PHE A 40 -8.89 -7.68 -3.69
C PHE A 40 -8.41 -8.30 -5.01
N GLY A 41 -8.37 -9.62 -5.09
CA GLY A 41 -7.99 -10.38 -6.30
C GLY A 41 -8.84 -10.10 -7.53
N ALA A 42 -10.08 -9.61 -7.36
CA ALA A 42 -10.91 -9.18 -8.48
C ALA A 42 -10.41 -7.91 -9.20
N PHE A 43 -9.47 -7.17 -8.58
CA PHE A 43 -8.98 -5.89 -9.07
C PHE A 43 -7.50 -5.87 -9.42
N VAL A 44 -6.78 -6.97 -9.16
CA VAL A 44 -5.33 -7.07 -9.36
C VAL A 44 -4.94 -8.37 -10.06
N GLU A 45 -3.78 -8.35 -10.69
CA GLU A 45 -3.12 -9.55 -11.21
C GLU A 45 -2.04 -9.98 -10.22
N TRP A 46 -2.18 -11.17 -9.66
CA TRP A 46 -1.21 -11.68 -8.70
C TRP A 46 0.07 -12.20 -9.36
N VAL A 47 1.21 -11.82 -8.77
CA VAL A 47 2.53 -12.39 -9.10
C VAL A 47 2.97 -13.24 -7.90
N PRO A 48 2.65 -14.56 -7.90
CA PRO A 48 2.98 -15.43 -6.79
C PRO A 48 4.47 -15.71 -6.70
N VAL A 49 5.00 -15.74 -5.48
CA VAL A 49 6.39 -16.10 -5.19
C VAL A 49 6.42 -16.95 -3.92
N CYS A 50 7.09 -18.09 -3.97
CA CYS A 50 7.47 -18.84 -2.77
C CYS A 50 9.00 -18.97 -2.71
N PRO A 51 9.69 -18.08 -1.95
CA PRO A 51 11.16 -18.09 -1.92
C PRO A 51 11.75 -19.43 -1.52
N GLU A 52 11.08 -20.16 -0.65
CA GLU A 52 11.54 -21.43 -0.12
C GLU A 52 11.43 -22.57 -1.16
N VAL A 53 10.33 -22.63 -1.90
CA VAL A 53 10.16 -23.61 -2.98
C VAL A 53 11.02 -23.28 -4.18
N GLU A 54 11.00 -22.02 -4.61
CA GLU A 54 11.78 -21.58 -5.78
C GLU A 54 13.30 -21.64 -5.54
N CYS A 55 13.73 -21.56 -4.27
CA CYS A 55 15.12 -21.83 -3.87
C CYS A 55 15.48 -23.33 -3.93
N GLY A 56 14.50 -24.21 -4.14
CA GLY A 56 14.69 -25.65 -4.26
C GLY A 56 14.73 -26.40 -2.92
N PHE A 57 14.11 -25.86 -1.87
CA PHE A 57 14.01 -26.59 -0.59
C PHE A 57 12.91 -27.66 -0.57
N GLY A 58 12.04 -27.68 -1.61
CA GLY A 58 10.97 -28.68 -1.77
C GLY A 58 9.74 -28.43 -0.90
N THR A 59 8.76 -29.33 -1.04
CA THR A 59 7.53 -29.38 -0.26
C THR A 59 7.09 -30.86 -0.15
N PRO A 60 6.84 -31.41 1.05
CA PRO A 60 7.12 -30.81 2.36
C PRO A 60 8.62 -30.67 2.63
N ARG A 61 8.98 -29.87 3.62
CA ARG A 61 10.39 -29.66 4.03
C ARG A 61 10.50 -29.46 5.53
N GLU A 62 11.72 -29.55 6.02
CA GLU A 62 11.99 -29.19 7.41
C GLU A 62 11.70 -27.70 7.67
N ALA A 63 11.08 -27.39 8.79
CA ALA A 63 10.85 -26.02 9.21
C ALA A 63 12.18 -25.28 9.41
N MET A 64 12.20 -23.98 9.09
CA MET A 64 13.34 -23.10 9.20
C MET A 64 13.07 -21.96 10.17
N ARG A 65 14.14 -21.41 10.74
CA ARG A 65 14.07 -20.27 11.64
C ARG A 65 15.28 -19.37 11.46
N LEU A 66 15.14 -18.08 11.83
CA LEU A 66 16.26 -17.17 11.94
C LEU A 66 16.96 -17.41 13.29
N VAL A 67 18.26 -17.54 13.27
CA VAL A 67 19.11 -17.76 14.46
C VAL A 67 20.23 -16.74 14.47
N ARG A 68 20.49 -16.13 15.62
CA ARG A 68 21.67 -15.29 15.84
C ARG A 68 22.87 -16.17 16.12
N VAL A 69 23.83 -16.09 15.23
CA VAL A 69 25.14 -16.76 15.36
C VAL A 69 26.19 -15.64 15.38
N ASP A 70 26.86 -15.46 16.49
CA ASP A 70 27.72 -14.30 16.74
C ASP A 70 26.97 -12.97 16.49
N ASN A 71 27.42 -12.15 15.54
CA ASN A 71 26.78 -10.89 15.16
C ASN A 71 25.86 -11.01 13.93
N ASP A 72 25.77 -12.19 13.32
CA ASP A 72 24.99 -12.42 12.10
C ASP A 72 23.65 -13.11 12.38
N VAL A 73 22.68 -12.91 11.50
CA VAL A 73 21.41 -13.64 11.51
C VAL A 73 21.43 -14.68 10.39
N ARG A 74 21.34 -15.96 10.75
CA ARG A 74 21.40 -17.11 9.86
C ARG A 74 20.03 -17.77 9.71
N LEU A 75 19.75 -18.35 8.55
CA LEU A 75 18.60 -19.18 8.28
C LEU A 75 18.95 -20.64 8.48
N LEU A 76 18.52 -21.22 9.58
CA LEU A 76 18.83 -22.62 9.91
C LEU A 76 17.56 -23.48 9.89
N THR A 77 17.71 -24.75 9.49
CA THR A 77 16.68 -25.77 9.74
C THR A 77 16.53 -26.01 11.23
N VAL A 78 15.30 -26.35 11.68
CA VAL A 78 14.99 -26.43 13.13
C VAL A 78 15.61 -27.64 13.78
N ARG A 79 15.58 -28.80 13.11
CA ARG A 79 16.00 -30.10 13.66
C ARG A 79 17.47 -30.43 13.32
N THR A 80 17.84 -30.23 12.05
CA THR A 80 19.17 -30.63 11.54
C THR A 80 20.20 -29.51 11.61
N ALA A 81 19.78 -28.27 11.94
CA ALA A 81 20.63 -27.07 12.03
C ALA A 81 21.45 -26.78 10.76
N VAL A 82 20.99 -27.23 9.60
CA VAL A 82 21.64 -26.93 8.31
C VAL A 82 21.50 -25.44 8.00
N ASP A 83 22.61 -24.79 7.68
CA ASP A 83 22.63 -23.37 7.28
C ASP A 83 22.20 -23.22 5.81
N LEU A 84 21.11 -22.51 5.60
CA LEU A 84 20.52 -22.25 4.29
C LEU A 84 20.64 -20.76 3.87
N THR A 85 21.38 -19.97 4.66
CA THR A 85 21.46 -18.51 4.51
C THR A 85 21.96 -18.10 3.13
N ASP A 86 23.12 -18.63 2.72
CA ASP A 86 23.77 -18.22 1.47
C ASP A 86 22.97 -18.65 0.25
N ARG A 87 22.37 -19.84 0.30
CA ARG A 87 21.49 -20.34 -0.76
C ARG A 87 20.25 -19.48 -0.92
N MET A 88 19.58 -19.15 0.17
CA MET A 88 18.41 -18.26 0.18
C MET A 88 18.81 -16.84 -0.27
N ALA A 89 19.92 -16.31 0.18
CA ALA A 89 20.38 -14.98 -0.19
C ALA A 89 20.72 -14.89 -1.70
N ALA A 90 21.38 -15.91 -2.25
CA ALA A 90 21.70 -15.98 -3.68
C ALA A 90 20.44 -16.05 -4.54
N TYR A 91 19.46 -16.89 -4.17
CA TYR A 91 18.17 -16.96 -4.81
C TYR A 91 17.45 -15.59 -4.75
N THR A 92 17.37 -15.01 -3.55
CA THR A 92 16.67 -13.75 -3.29
C THR A 92 17.20 -12.60 -4.16
N ARG A 93 18.53 -12.43 -4.25
CA ARG A 93 19.13 -11.39 -5.11
C ARG A 93 18.67 -11.53 -6.56
N ARG A 94 18.71 -12.76 -7.09
CA ARG A 94 18.27 -13.05 -8.48
C ARG A 94 16.77 -12.79 -8.68
N ARG A 95 15.94 -13.31 -7.76
CA ARG A 95 14.46 -13.20 -7.90
C ARG A 95 13.98 -11.76 -7.75
N VAL A 96 14.52 -11.01 -6.79
CA VAL A 96 14.18 -9.59 -6.60
C VAL A 96 14.60 -8.75 -7.82
N ALA A 97 15.74 -9.07 -8.46
CA ALA A 97 16.13 -8.42 -9.71
C ALA A 97 15.15 -8.75 -10.87
N GLN A 98 14.63 -9.97 -10.94
CA GLN A 98 13.61 -10.36 -11.94
C GLN A 98 12.28 -9.60 -11.71
N LEU A 99 11.92 -9.31 -10.46
CA LEU A 99 10.70 -8.56 -10.13
C LEU A 99 10.72 -7.11 -10.66
N ASP A 100 11.87 -6.55 -11.04
CA ASP A 100 11.93 -5.25 -11.74
C ASP A 100 11.15 -5.27 -13.07
N ALA A 101 11.17 -6.40 -13.78
CA ALA A 101 10.47 -6.56 -15.05
C ALA A 101 8.97 -6.87 -14.91
N GLU A 102 8.52 -7.22 -13.72
CA GLU A 102 7.11 -7.55 -13.44
C GLU A 102 6.20 -6.34 -13.26
N ASP A 103 6.76 -5.13 -13.17
CA ASP A 103 6.04 -3.86 -13.00
C ASP A 103 5.06 -3.88 -11.83
N LEU A 104 5.55 -4.25 -10.64
CA LEU A 104 4.74 -4.40 -9.44
C LEU A 104 4.28 -3.06 -8.85
N TYR A 105 3.04 -3.05 -8.35
CA TYR A 105 2.42 -1.90 -7.67
C TYR A 105 2.16 -2.12 -6.18
N GLY A 106 2.42 -3.31 -5.68
CA GLY A 106 2.35 -3.68 -4.27
C GLY A 106 2.91 -5.07 -4.04
N TYR A 107 3.05 -5.45 -2.76
CA TYR A 107 3.45 -6.80 -2.38
C TYR A 107 2.79 -7.21 -1.05
N VAL A 108 2.22 -8.41 -1.00
CA VAL A 108 1.67 -9.00 0.23
C VAL A 108 2.54 -10.17 0.67
N LEU A 109 3.12 -10.06 1.84
CA LEU A 109 4.05 -11.03 2.41
C LEU A 109 3.37 -11.89 3.47
N LYS A 110 3.81 -13.16 3.59
CA LYS A 110 3.37 -14.07 4.66
C LYS A 110 4.04 -13.70 5.97
N LYS A 111 3.25 -13.33 6.99
CA LYS A 111 3.75 -13.01 8.33
C LYS A 111 4.45 -14.20 9.00
N ASP A 112 5.32 -13.90 9.95
CA ASP A 112 6.05 -14.88 10.79
C ASP A 112 6.96 -15.86 10.00
N SER A 113 7.12 -15.67 8.68
CA SER A 113 8.01 -16.51 7.86
C SER A 113 9.46 -16.03 7.97
N PRO A 114 10.45 -16.91 8.15
CA PRO A 114 11.85 -16.52 8.15
C PRO A 114 12.35 -16.02 6.80
N SER A 115 11.61 -16.30 5.74
CA SER A 115 11.86 -15.83 4.37
C SER A 115 11.05 -14.59 4.02
N CYS A 116 9.73 -14.62 4.25
CA CYS A 116 8.78 -13.60 3.78
C CYS A 116 8.34 -12.59 4.87
N GLY A 117 8.52 -12.86 6.17
CA GLY A 117 8.01 -11.98 7.22
C GLY A 117 8.62 -10.59 7.12
N LEU A 118 7.76 -9.55 7.11
CA LEU A 118 8.18 -8.16 6.93
C LEU A 118 8.71 -7.55 8.21
N GLU A 119 8.02 -7.82 9.32
CA GLU A 119 8.32 -7.24 10.63
C GLU A 119 8.18 -8.29 11.73
N ARG A 120 8.92 -8.08 12.84
CA ARG A 120 8.80 -8.87 14.06
C ARG A 120 8.99 -10.38 13.88
N VAL A 121 9.72 -10.81 12.87
CA VAL A 121 10.11 -12.20 12.69
C VAL A 121 10.98 -12.63 13.88
N LYS A 122 10.72 -13.82 14.40
CA LYS A 122 11.47 -14.37 15.54
C LYS A 122 12.89 -14.66 15.15
N ILE A 123 13.85 -14.11 15.90
CA ILE A 123 15.27 -14.45 15.86
C ILE A 123 15.59 -15.22 17.14
N TYR A 124 16.06 -16.45 17.01
CA TYR A 124 16.45 -17.31 18.12
C TYR A 124 17.92 -17.09 18.46
N GLY A 125 18.23 -16.94 19.73
CA GLY A 125 19.58 -16.86 20.28
C GLY A 125 19.88 -17.97 21.26
N THR A 126 21.03 -17.89 21.93
CA THR A 126 21.47 -18.87 22.96
C THR A 126 20.59 -18.87 24.21
N GLY A 127 19.80 -17.81 24.46
CA GLY A 127 18.97 -17.64 25.66
C GLY A 127 17.58 -18.32 25.61
N GLY A 128 17.25 -19.07 24.57
CA GLY A 128 15.99 -19.83 24.45
C GLY A 128 14.74 -19.03 24.08
N VAL A 129 14.61 -17.77 24.53
CA VAL A 129 13.46 -16.92 24.19
C VAL A 129 13.78 -16.12 22.91
N PRO A 130 12.94 -16.23 21.84
CA PRO A 130 13.21 -15.52 20.60
C PRO A 130 12.92 -14.02 20.72
N GLU A 131 13.81 -13.22 20.17
CA GLU A 131 13.62 -11.79 19.94
C GLU A 131 12.71 -11.58 18.72
N LYS A 132 11.69 -10.70 18.84
CA LYS A 132 10.78 -10.35 17.74
C LYS A 132 11.24 -9.05 17.06
N SER A 133 12.42 -9.05 16.47
CA SER A 133 13.01 -7.88 15.81
C SER A 133 13.46 -8.16 14.37
N GLY A 134 13.34 -9.41 13.92
CA GLY A 134 13.81 -9.85 12.62
C GLY A 134 12.93 -9.43 11.44
N ARG A 135 13.52 -9.57 10.26
CA ARG A 135 12.87 -9.52 8.94
C ARG A 135 13.33 -10.71 8.13
N GLY A 136 12.43 -11.33 7.38
CA GLY A 136 12.74 -12.43 6.48
C GLY A 136 13.74 -12.02 5.40
N ILE A 137 14.56 -12.97 4.95
CA ILE A 137 15.67 -12.68 4.03
C ILE A 137 15.14 -12.11 2.70
N PHE A 138 14.09 -12.70 2.14
CA PHE A 138 13.45 -12.21 0.92
C PHE A 138 12.77 -10.86 1.14
N ALA A 139 12.02 -10.70 2.23
CA ALA A 139 11.32 -9.46 2.55
C ALA A 139 12.30 -8.28 2.72
N ARG A 140 13.47 -8.51 3.33
CA ARG A 140 14.52 -7.48 3.47
C ARG A 140 14.98 -6.98 2.12
N SER A 141 15.40 -7.88 1.25
CA SER A 141 15.92 -7.51 -0.07
C SER A 141 14.85 -6.87 -0.96
N LEU A 142 13.59 -7.30 -0.82
CA LEU A 142 12.45 -6.71 -1.54
C LEU A 142 12.27 -5.23 -1.17
N VAL A 143 12.21 -4.90 0.11
CA VAL A 143 11.98 -3.49 0.53
C VAL A 143 13.21 -2.61 0.31
N GLU A 144 14.41 -3.16 0.38
CA GLU A 144 15.65 -2.45 0.04
C GLU A 144 15.70 -2.10 -1.45
N ARG A 145 15.27 -3.03 -2.32
CA ARG A 145 15.26 -2.81 -3.77
C ARG A 145 14.14 -1.88 -4.21
N PHE A 146 12.97 -1.95 -3.58
CA PHE A 146 11.76 -1.21 -3.97
C PHE A 146 11.25 -0.32 -2.82
N PRO A 147 11.98 0.73 -2.41
CA PRO A 147 11.64 1.52 -1.22
C PRO A 147 10.31 2.27 -1.31
N SER A 148 9.82 2.54 -2.52
CA SER A 148 8.53 3.20 -2.75
C SER A 148 7.36 2.22 -2.97
N LEU A 149 7.63 0.91 -3.08
CA LEU A 149 6.60 -0.10 -3.30
C LEU A 149 5.75 -0.27 -2.02
N PRO A 150 4.41 -0.23 -2.11
CA PRO A 150 3.55 -0.66 -1.01
C PRO A 150 3.78 -2.12 -0.64
N VAL A 151 4.30 -2.38 0.54
CA VAL A 151 4.49 -3.75 1.06
C VAL A 151 3.75 -3.88 2.39
N GLU A 152 3.06 -5.01 2.61
CA GLU A 152 2.35 -5.31 3.85
C GLU A 152 2.31 -6.81 4.12
N GLU A 153 2.04 -7.21 5.37
CA GLU A 153 1.78 -8.59 5.75
C GLU A 153 0.28 -8.90 5.78
N GLU A 154 -0.12 -10.09 5.35
CA GLU A 154 -1.51 -10.51 5.36
C GLU A 154 -2.15 -10.41 6.75
N GLY A 155 -1.40 -10.72 7.80
CA GLY A 155 -1.90 -10.63 9.16
C GLY A 155 -2.27 -9.21 9.59
N ARG A 156 -1.57 -8.19 9.05
CA ARG A 156 -1.87 -6.79 9.32
C ARG A 156 -3.05 -6.28 8.49
N LEU A 157 -3.30 -6.89 7.33
CA LEU A 157 -4.48 -6.59 6.52
C LEU A 157 -5.81 -7.03 7.17
N SER A 158 -5.77 -7.75 8.31
CA SER A 158 -6.96 -7.99 9.14
C SER A 158 -7.46 -6.73 9.83
N ASP A 159 -6.59 -5.73 10.07
CA ASP A 159 -6.98 -4.42 10.56
C ASP A 159 -7.56 -3.59 9.40
N PRO A 160 -8.81 -3.09 9.50
CA PRO A 160 -9.47 -2.38 8.42
C PRO A 160 -8.73 -1.10 7.99
N ARG A 161 -8.09 -0.38 8.92
CA ARG A 161 -7.36 0.86 8.62
C ARG A 161 -6.06 0.57 7.88
N LEU A 162 -5.33 -0.48 8.28
CA LEU A 162 -4.12 -0.91 7.59
C LEU A 162 -4.44 -1.45 6.20
N ARG A 163 -5.54 -2.20 6.08
CA ARG A 163 -6.05 -2.72 4.81
C ARG A 163 -6.40 -1.59 3.85
N GLU A 164 -7.20 -0.62 4.29
CA GLU A 164 -7.55 0.56 3.49
C GLU A 164 -6.29 1.30 3.04
N ASN A 165 -5.37 1.61 3.96
CA ASN A 165 -4.13 2.32 3.64
C ASN A 165 -3.28 1.56 2.62
N PHE A 166 -3.11 0.24 2.78
CA PHE A 166 -2.34 -0.58 1.85
C PHE A 166 -2.94 -0.52 0.43
N VAL A 167 -4.25 -0.78 0.31
CA VAL A 167 -4.94 -0.77 -0.99
C VAL A 167 -4.90 0.62 -1.62
N GLU A 168 -5.16 1.67 -0.85
CA GLU A 168 -5.08 3.05 -1.31
C GLU A 168 -3.68 3.39 -1.85
N ARG A 169 -2.61 2.94 -1.19
CA ARG A 169 -1.22 3.08 -1.65
C ARG A 169 -0.97 2.33 -2.96
N VAL A 170 -1.49 1.11 -3.11
CA VAL A 170 -1.35 0.33 -4.36
C VAL A 170 -1.95 1.08 -5.54
N PHE A 171 -3.19 1.57 -5.42
CA PHE A 171 -3.84 2.34 -6.47
C PHE A 171 -3.17 3.71 -6.72
N ALA A 172 -2.69 4.37 -5.67
CA ALA A 172 -1.96 5.64 -5.79
C ALA A 172 -0.62 5.43 -6.50
N TYR A 173 0.11 4.38 -6.18
CA TYR A 173 1.39 4.04 -6.82
C TYR A 173 1.20 3.65 -8.29
N TRP A 174 0.15 2.88 -8.59
CA TRP A 174 -0.20 2.55 -9.97
C TRP A 174 -0.46 3.81 -10.82
N ARG A 175 -1.24 4.78 -10.31
CA ARG A 175 -1.48 6.06 -10.99
C ARG A 175 -0.20 6.87 -11.16
N LEU A 176 0.63 6.92 -10.12
CA LEU A 176 1.90 7.65 -10.15
C LEU A 176 2.87 7.06 -11.18
N ARG A 177 3.00 5.74 -11.20
CA ARG A 177 3.80 5.03 -12.20
C ARG A 177 3.22 5.23 -13.61
N GLY A 178 1.89 5.30 -13.74
CA GLY A 178 1.22 5.64 -14.99
C GLY A 178 1.58 7.03 -15.50
N LEU A 179 1.63 8.03 -14.63
CA LEU A 179 2.10 9.37 -14.97
C LEU A 179 3.51 9.36 -15.56
N PHE A 180 4.43 8.61 -14.94
CA PHE A 180 5.84 8.62 -15.30
C PHE A 180 6.24 7.58 -16.38
N SER A 181 5.32 6.69 -16.79
CA SER A 181 5.62 5.58 -17.71
C SER A 181 5.85 5.99 -19.17
N GLY A 182 5.74 7.28 -19.51
CA GLY A 182 5.89 7.77 -20.87
C GLY A 182 6.54 9.15 -20.95
N ARG A 183 6.28 9.87 -22.05
CA ARG A 183 6.67 11.29 -22.17
C ARG A 183 5.69 12.14 -21.36
N TRP A 184 5.94 12.30 -20.09
CA TRP A 184 5.16 13.19 -19.23
C TRP A 184 5.70 14.65 -19.33
N ASN A 185 4.87 15.64 -18.97
CA ASN A 185 5.24 17.05 -18.89
C ASN A 185 4.87 17.62 -17.51
N LEU A 186 5.32 18.84 -17.25
CA LEU A 186 5.04 19.49 -15.95
C LEU A 186 3.55 19.77 -15.74
N GLY A 187 2.77 19.99 -16.81
CA GLY A 187 1.32 20.14 -16.71
C GLY A 187 0.66 18.87 -16.16
N ALA A 188 1.03 17.70 -16.70
CA ALA A 188 0.54 16.42 -16.21
C ALA A 188 0.92 16.15 -14.73
N LEU A 189 2.13 16.54 -14.32
CA LEU A 189 2.53 16.45 -12.91
C LEU A 189 1.71 17.39 -12.02
N VAL A 190 1.44 18.62 -12.46
CA VAL A 190 0.59 19.57 -11.72
C VAL A 190 -0.83 19.06 -11.61
N GLU A 191 -1.40 18.51 -12.68
CA GLU A 191 -2.73 17.90 -12.70
C GLU A 191 -2.81 16.71 -11.73
N PHE A 192 -1.85 15.80 -11.81
CA PHE A 192 -1.74 14.67 -10.88
C PHE A 192 -1.66 15.14 -9.43
N HIS A 193 -0.78 16.11 -9.14
CA HIS A 193 -0.63 16.67 -7.79
C HIS A 193 -1.91 17.34 -7.30
N THR A 194 -2.58 18.10 -8.17
CA THR A 194 -3.87 18.74 -7.84
C THR A 194 -4.94 17.73 -7.54
N GLY A 195 -5.08 16.67 -8.34
CA GLY A 195 -6.04 15.60 -8.12
C GLY A 195 -5.79 14.78 -6.83
N HIS A 196 -4.53 14.75 -6.35
CA HIS A 196 -4.16 14.04 -5.12
C HIS A 196 -4.01 14.97 -3.90
N LYS A 197 -4.31 16.26 -4.03
CA LYS A 197 -4.14 17.24 -2.94
C LYS A 197 -4.85 16.81 -1.66
N LEU A 198 -6.13 16.51 -1.74
CA LEU A 198 -6.96 16.23 -0.56
C LEU A 198 -6.59 14.91 0.12
N ILE A 199 -6.22 13.90 -0.65
CA ILE A 199 -5.75 12.63 -0.09
C ILE A 199 -4.39 12.81 0.62
N LEU A 200 -3.46 13.57 0.05
CA LEU A 200 -2.20 13.91 0.69
C LEU A 200 -2.40 14.70 1.99
N MET A 201 -3.38 15.63 2.01
CA MET A 201 -3.73 16.37 3.23
C MET A 201 -4.27 15.45 4.34
N ALA A 202 -5.02 14.39 3.99
CA ALA A 202 -5.51 13.42 4.97
C ALA A 202 -4.37 12.58 5.56
N HIS A 203 -3.39 12.19 4.75
CA HIS A 203 -2.26 11.38 5.20
C HIS A 203 -1.17 12.20 5.88
N SER A 204 -0.63 13.22 5.21
CA SER A 204 0.47 14.05 5.71
C SER A 204 0.40 15.48 5.18
N PRO A 205 -0.19 16.43 5.94
CA PRO A 205 -0.19 17.84 5.57
C PRO A 205 1.21 18.43 5.38
N GLU A 206 2.21 17.92 6.10
CA GLU A 206 3.60 18.37 5.95
C GLU A 206 4.19 17.94 4.60
N ALA A 207 4.08 16.64 4.27
CA ALA A 207 4.55 16.13 2.99
C ALA A 207 3.79 16.76 1.81
N TYR A 208 2.48 17.04 1.95
CA TYR A 208 1.72 17.80 0.96
C TYR A 208 2.37 19.18 0.68
N ARG A 209 2.75 19.94 1.72
CA ARG A 209 3.44 21.22 1.55
C ARG A 209 4.81 21.07 0.88
N GLN A 210 5.56 20.02 1.25
CA GLN A 210 6.86 19.73 0.62
C GLN A 210 6.72 19.37 -0.86
N LEU A 211 5.76 18.51 -1.21
CA LEU A 211 5.43 18.17 -2.60
C LEU A 211 5.00 19.41 -3.41
N GLY A 212 4.17 20.29 -2.82
CA GLY A 212 3.77 21.54 -3.45
C GLY A 212 4.97 22.44 -3.77
N ARG A 213 5.94 22.57 -2.85
CA ARG A 213 7.18 23.30 -3.11
C ARG A 213 8.04 22.65 -4.19
N LEU A 214 8.11 21.32 -4.23
CA LEU A 214 8.83 20.58 -5.26
C LEU A 214 8.21 20.81 -6.64
N VAL A 215 6.88 20.73 -6.76
CA VAL A 215 6.15 20.99 -8.02
C VAL A 215 6.32 22.44 -8.47
N ALA A 216 6.22 23.41 -7.56
CA ALA A 216 6.41 24.82 -7.88
C ALA A 216 7.81 25.15 -8.44
N ARG A 217 8.83 24.41 -8.01
CA ARG A 217 10.22 24.56 -8.44
C ARG A 217 10.65 23.57 -9.53
N ALA A 218 9.71 22.82 -10.09
CA ALA A 218 9.99 21.71 -11.00
C ALA A 218 10.78 22.08 -12.25
N ARG A 219 10.64 23.33 -12.77
CA ARG A 219 11.38 23.82 -13.95
C ARG A 219 12.89 23.82 -13.78
N GLY A 220 13.38 23.97 -12.55
CA GLY A 220 14.81 23.99 -12.22
C GLY A 220 15.39 22.61 -11.84
N VAL A 221 14.60 21.53 -11.94
CA VAL A 221 15.00 20.18 -11.52
C VAL A 221 15.04 19.27 -12.75
N GLY A 222 16.09 18.46 -12.87
CA GLY A 222 16.19 17.46 -13.93
C GLY A 222 15.05 16.42 -13.84
N ARG A 223 14.50 16.01 -14.99
CA ARG A 223 13.30 15.13 -15.04
C ARG A 223 13.42 13.87 -14.20
N LYS A 224 14.52 13.14 -14.31
CA LYS A 224 14.74 11.89 -13.55
C LYS A 224 14.83 12.13 -12.04
N ASP A 225 15.48 13.24 -11.64
CA ASP A 225 15.58 13.59 -10.21
C ASP A 225 14.23 14.08 -9.67
N LEU A 226 13.46 14.83 -10.44
CA LEU A 226 12.11 15.25 -10.08
C LEU A 226 11.18 14.05 -9.91
N GLU A 227 11.19 13.12 -10.85
CA GLU A 227 10.43 11.86 -10.78
C GLU A 227 10.77 11.06 -9.53
N ARG A 228 12.08 10.83 -9.28
CA ARG A 228 12.55 10.08 -8.10
C ARG A 228 12.10 10.76 -6.81
N ARG A 229 12.40 12.05 -6.64
CA ARG A 229 12.07 12.82 -5.42
C ARG A 229 10.58 12.95 -5.19
N TYR A 230 9.80 13.15 -6.27
CA TYR A 230 8.35 13.21 -6.16
C TYR A 230 7.78 11.86 -5.75
N THR A 231 8.24 10.75 -6.36
CA THR A 231 7.81 9.39 -6.04
C THR A 231 8.12 9.04 -4.58
N GLU A 232 9.35 9.25 -4.13
CA GLU A 232 9.77 8.97 -2.76
C GLU A 232 8.92 9.74 -1.73
N LEU A 233 8.76 11.04 -1.93
CA LEU A 233 8.01 11.90 -1.01
C LEU A 233 6.50 11.61 -1.05
N PHE A 234 5.93 11.37 -2.24
CA PHE A 234 4.53 11.03 -2.41
C PHE A 234 4.18 9.70 -1.72
N MET A 235 4.98 8.66 -1.97
CA MET A 235 4.73 7.33 -1.39
C MET A 235 5.01 7.29 0.10
N SER A 236 6.00 8.03 0.60
CA SER A 236 6.21 8.18 2.05
C SER A 236 5.04 8.92 2.73
N ALA A 237 4.48 9.93 2.08
CA ALA A 237 3.27 10.60 2.58
C ALA A 237 2.08 9.66 2.66
N MET A 238 1.83 8.88 1.60
CA MET A 238 0.74 7.91 1.54
C MET A 238 0.91 6.74 2.54
N ALA A 239 2.14 6.44 2.98
CA ALA A 239 2.40 5.43 4.00
C ALA A 239 1.95 5.85 5.41
N VAL A 240 1.77 7.15 5.66
CA VAL A 240 1.22 7.65 6.93
C VAL A 240 -0.28 7.35 6.98
N ILE A 241 -0.74 6.62 7.98
CA ILE A 241 -2.17 6.32 8.15
C ILE A 241 -2.93 7.61 8.46
N ALA A 242 -3.96 7.89 7.67
CA ALA A 242 -4.84 9.03 7.91
C ALA A 242 -5.68 8.80 9.17
N THR A 243 -5.80 9.85 9.99
CA THR A 243 -6.58 9.78 11.23
C THR A 243 -7.99 10.34 11.02
N PRO A 244 -9.00 9.93 11.82
CA PRO A 244 -10.36 10.51 11.73
C PRO A 244 -10.36 12.05 11.81
N ARG A 245 -9.50 12.63 12.63
CA ARG A 245 -9.35 14.09 12.73
C ARG A 245 -8.85 14.73 11.43
N ARG A 246 -7.89 14.09 10.75
CA ARG A 246 -7.37 14.59 9.46
C ARG A 246 -8.41 14.43 8.35
N HIS A 247 -9.13 13.30 8.32
CA HIS A 247 -10.25 13.12 7.39
C HIS A 247 -11.32 14.18 7.62
N ALA A 248 -11.76 14.42 8.88
CA ALA A 248 -12.74 15.46 9.19
C ALA A 248 -12.29 16.85 8.71
N ASN A 249 -11.02 17.20 8.90
CA ASN A 249 -10.45 18.46 8.40
C ASN A 249 -10.54 18.56 6.86
N VAL A 250 -10.24 17.47 6.13
CA VAL A 250 -10.38 17.44 4.68
C VAL A 250 -11.84 17.53 4.24
N LEU A 251 -12.75 16.83 4.91
CA LEU A 251 -14.19 16.88 4.63
C LEU A 251 -14.75 18.29 4.87
N GLN A 252 -14.36 18.96 5.96
CA GLN A 252 -14.73 20.36 6.24
C GLN A 252 -14.19 21.31 5.17
N HIS A 253 -12.94 21.11 4.72
CA HIS A 253 -12.37 21.88 3.62
C HIS A 253 -13.18 21.71 2.33
N MET A 254 -13.62 20.47 2.01
CA MET A 254 -14.49 20.19 0.87
C MET A 254 -15.87 20.81 1.03
N ALA A 255 -16.47 20.73 2.22
CA ALA A 255 -17.77 21.37 2.52
C ALA A 255 -17.74 22.89 2.29
N GLY A 256 -16.59 23.53 2.52
CA GLY A 256 -16.39 24.94 2.24
C GLY A 256 -16.62 25.37 0.80
N TYR A 257 -16.47 24.47 -0.18
CA TYR A 257 -16.78 24.77 -1.59
C TYR A 257 -18.28 24.96 -1.85
N PHE A 258 -19.13 24.45 -0.96
CA PHE A 258 -20.58 24.53 -1.07
C PHE A 258 -21.19 25.67 -0.26
N LYS A 259 -20.40 26.52 0.39
CA LYS A 259 -20.91 27.58 1.29
C LYS A 259 -21.97 28.51 0.68
N ASN A 260 -21.87 28.75 -0.63
CA ASN A 260 -22.79 29.60 -1.38
C ASN A 260 -23.75 28.82 -2.30
N LEU A 261 -23.71 27.49 -2.27
CA LEU A 261 -24.49 26.60 -3.14
C LEU A 261 -25.58 25.85 -2.37
N LEU A 262 -25.36 25.58 -1.11
CA LEU A 262 -26.31 24.85 -0.25
C LEU A 262 -27.14 25.83 0.59
N ASP A 263 -28.39 25.45 0.88
CA ASP A 263 -29.23 26.09 1.90
C ASP A 263 -28.71 25.79 3.33
N ALA A 264 -29.36 26.37 4.33
CA ALA A 264 -28.97 26.23 5.73
C ALA A 264 -29.12 24.79 6.25
N GLU A 265 -30.19 24.11 5.84
CA GLU A 265 -30.51 22.74 6.25
C GLU A 265 -29.50 21.74 5.70
N SER A 266 -29.23 21.77 4.39
CA SER A 266 -28.22 20.92 3.75
C SER A 266 -26.81 21.14 4.31
N LYS A 267 -26.44 22.38 4.68
CA LYS A 267 -25.16 22.67 5.35
C LYS A 267 -25.10 22.06 6.74
N ALA A 268 -26.20 22.17 7.49
CA ALA A 268 -26.29 21.59 8.84
C ALA A 268 -26.19 20.06 8.78
N GLU A 269 -26.89 19.41 7.85
CA GLU A 269 -26.84 17.96 7.64
C GLU A 269 -25.43 17.49 7.27
N LEU A 270 -24.78 18.14 6.30
CA LEU A 270 -23.40 17.80 5.91
C LEU A 270 -22.43 18.00 7.09
N GLY A 271 -22.59 19.08 7.84
CA GLY A 271 -21.80 19.38 9.04
C GLY A 271 -21.98 18.31 10.11
N ALA A 272 -23.21 17.89 10.39
CA ALA A 272 -23.54 16.84 11.34
C ALA A 272 -22.93 15.49 10.92
N ALA A 273 -23.04 15.08 9.67
CA ALA A 273 -22.44 13.85 9.17
C ALA A 273 -20.91 13.83 9.30
N ILE A 274 -20.24 14.98 9.09
CA ILE A 274 -18.79 15.11 9.29
C ILE A 274 -18.42 15.00 10.78
N ASP A 275 -19.22 15.62 11.67
CA ASP A 275 -18.98 15.56 13.11
C ASP A 275 -19.23 14.15 13.66
N ASP A 276 -20.29 13.49 13.24
CA ASP A 276 -20.59 12.11 13.60
C ASP A 276 -19.46 11.15 13.17
N TYR A 277 -18.92 11.32 11.97
CA TYR A 277 -17.72 10.59 11.56
C TYR A 277 -16.52 10.87 12.47
N ARG A 278 -16.26 12.16 12.78
CA ARG A 278 -15.15 12.55 13.67
C ARG A 278 -15.25 11.91 15.06
N ARG A 279 -16.48 11.71 15.55
CA ARG A 279 -16.81 11.09 16.85
C ARG A 279 -16.84 9.56 16.79
N GLY A 280 -16.71 8.96 15.61
CA GLY A 280 -16.77 7.51 15.43
C GLY A 280 -18.18 6.92 15.50
N LEU A 281 -19.21 7.72 15.23
CA LEU A 281 -20.62 7.27 15.21
C LEU A 281 -21.03 6.70 13.84
N VAL A 282 -20.36 7.14 12.77
CA VAL A 282 -20.61 6.66 11.40
C VAL A 282 -19.27 6.45 10.68
N PRO A 283 -19.21 5.52 9.70
CA PRO A 283 -18.00 5.31 8.90
C PRO A 283 -17.77 6.46 7.89
N LEU A 284 -16.52 6.54 7.39
CA LEU A 284 -16.08 7.59 6.45
C LEU A 284 -16.91 7.66 5.16
N VAL A 285 -17.45 6.53 4.72
CA VAL A 285 -18.29 6.47 3.50
C VAL A 285 -19.53 7.36 3.60
N VAL A 286 -20.08 7.61 4.80
CA VAL A 286 -21.29 8.42 5.00
C VAL A 286 -21.07 9.87 4.56
N PRO A 287 -20.19 10.67 5.18
CA PRO A 287 -19.96 12.05 4.74
C PRO A 287 -19.39 12.14 3.31
N ILE A 288 -18.60 11.15 2.85
CA ILE A 288 -18.14 11.11 1.45
C ILE A 288 -19.30 10.95 0.48
N THR A 289 -20.30 10.15 0.81
CA THR A 289 -21.48 9.95 -0.07
C THR A 289 -22.28 11.24 -0.22
N LEU A 290 -22.50 11.96 0.87
CA LEU A 290 -23.16 13.28 0.84
C LEU A 290 -22.36 14.29 0.02
N LEU A 291 -21.06 14.38 0.24
CA LEU A 291 -20.17 15.25 -0.54
C LEU A 291 -20.20 14.91 -2.04
N ARG A 292 -20.12 13.63 -2.40
CA ARG A 292 -20.21 13.20 -3.80
C ARG A 292 -21.55 13.54 -4.44
N HIS A 293 -22.65 13.45 -3.67
CA HIS A 293 -23.97 13.89 -4.11
C HIS A 293 -23.95 15.38 -4.46
N HIS A 294 -23.50 16.22 -3.55
CA HIS A 294 -23.44 17.67 -3.76
C HIS A 294 -22.47 18.07 -4.87
N VAL A 295 -21.31 17.41 -4.99
CA VAL A 295 -20.37 17.62 -6.10
C VAL A 295 -21.07 17.43 -7.43
N ARG A 296 -21.82 16.32 -7.59
CA ARG A 296 -22.53 16.00 -8.83
C ARG A 296 -23.70 16.98 -9.10
N VAL A 297 -24.50 17.30 -8.08
CA VAL A 297 -25.68 18.17 -8.23
C VAL A 297 -25.26 19.59 -8.59
N HIS A 298 -24.20 20.10 -8.00
CA HIS A 298 -23.76 21.49 -8.17
C HIS A 298 -22.61 21.65 -9.17
N GLY A 299 -22.11 20.58 -9.78
CA GLY A 299 -21.07 20.63 -10.82
C GLY A 299 -19.75 21.24 -10.33
N VAL A 300 -19.30 20.92 -9.10
CA VAL A 300 -18.05 21.48 -8.55
C VAL A 300 -16.84 20.74 -9.15
N SER A 301 -16.42 21.15 -10.35
CA SER A 301 -15.42 20.48 -11.19
C SER A 301 -14.09 20.23 -10.49
N TYR A 302 -13.64 21.14 -9.63
CA TYR A 302 -12.42 20.94 -8.85
C TYR A 302 -12.51 19.71 -7.94
N LEU A 303 -13.66 19.48 -7.30
CA LEU A 303 -13.88 18.33 -6.42
C LEU A 303 -14.11 17.02 -7.18
N GLU A 304 -14.69 17.08 -8.40
CA GLU A 304 -14.86 15.89 -9.26
C GLU A 304 -13.52 15.21 -9.57
N GLY A 305 -12.46 16.00 -9.76
CA GLY A 305 -11.10 15.51 -10.03
C GLY A 305 -10.35 14.96 -8.80
N GLN A 306 -10.90 15.10 -7.59
CA GLN A 306 -10.19 14.71 -6.37
C GLN A 306 -10.21 13.21 -6.12
N ARG A 307 -9.04 12.58 -6.10
CA ARG A 307 -8.87 11.14 -5.81
C ARG A 307 -9.29 10.76 -4.39
N TYR A 308 -9.36 11.72 -3.48
CA TYR A 308 -9.89 11.52 -2.13
C TYR A 308 -11.32 10.98 -2.12
N LEU A 309 -12.17 11.38 -3.06
CA LEU A 309 -13.57 10.91 -3.15
C LEU A 309 -13.69 9.47 -3.68
N ALA A 310 -12.74 9.01 -4.49
CA ALA A 310 -12.72 7.67 -5.05
C ALA A 310 -11.26 7.19 -5.25
N PRO A 311 -10.53 6.85 -4.18
CA PRO A 311 -9.12 6.46 -4.27
C PRO A 311 -8.92 5.06 -4.85
N HIS A 312 -9.91 4.20 -4.68
CA HIS A 312 -9.98 2.80 -5.14
C HIS A 312 -11.43 2.45 -5.50
N PRO A 313 -11.70 1.30 -6.13
CA PRO A 313 -13.05 0.81 -6.39
C PRO A 313 -13.89 0.72 -5.10
N LYS A 314 -15.13 1.20 -5.16
CA LYS A 314 -16.05 1.22 -4.00
C LYS A 314 -16.46 -0.19 -3.55
N GLU A 315 -16.42 -1.14 -4.47
CA GLU A 315 -16.75 -2.56 -4.27
C GLU A 315 -15.81 -3.24 -3.26
N LEU A 316 -14.61 -2.67 -3.02
CA LEU A 316 -13.70 -3.10 -1.96
C LEU A 316 -14.19 -2.76 -0.55
N MET A 317 -15.21 -1.91 -0.41
CA MET A 317 -15.90 -1.52 0.85
C MET A 317 -14.96 -1.08 1.99
N LEU A 318 -13.78 -0.55 1.65
CA LEU A 318 -12.71 -0.26 2.62
C LEU A 318 -13.02 0.91 3.56
N ARG A 319 -13.93 1.81 3.21
CA ARG A 319 -14.32 2.98 4.01
C ARG A 319 -15.59 2.79 4.84
N ASN A 320 -15.98 1.52 5.04
CA ASN A 320 -17.20 1.14 5.76
C ASN A 320 -16.96 0.81 7.25
N HIS A 321 -15.73 0.96 7.74
CA HIS A 321 -15.38 0.77 9.15
C HIS A 321 -15.41 2.08 9.93
N VAL A 322 -15.64 1.98 11.24
CA VAL A 322 -15.66 3.09 12.20
C VAL A 322 -14.38 3.15 12.99
#